data_9c280a6f2d707ef2a87727d58983c79c
#
_entry.id   9c280a6f2d707ef2a87727d58983c79c
#
_cell.length_a   1.000
_cell.length_b   1.000
_cell.length_c   1.000
_cell.angle_alpha   90.00
_cell.angle_beta   90.00
_cell.angle_gamma   90.00
#
_symmetry.space_group_name_H-M   'P 1'
#
loop_
_entity.id
_entity.type
_entity.pdbx_description
1 polymer ?
#
loop_
_entity_poly.entity_id
_entity_poly.type
_entity_poly.pdbx_seq_one_letter_code
_entity_poly.pdbx_strand_id
1 'polypeptide(L)'
;IPFLHEDQFAKRMPKKGLITKREVRLLSLAAMGIRPDSVVWDIGAGSGSVSIEAALLASKGLVYAVEVDLDGVEICRENLLAHAVDNVRVIAGRAPEALAGLEAPDAVFIGGSKGSMEEIIDVVMDWLQPGGRLVVNAITLENVAETYQSLRKRGLVPEVTLLQVSRAEPLAHYLRYEALNPIQIFAVQKPSQTGAVS
;
A
#
# COMPACT_ATOMS: atom_id res chain seq x y z
N ILE A 1 10.26 -12.22 6.46
CA ILE A 1 9.65 -10.99 5.94
C ILE A 1 10.64 -9.87 6.24
N PRO A 2 11.07 -9.08 5.25
CA PRO A 2 11.83 -7.88 5.51
C PRO A 2 10.99 -6.94 6.39
N PHE A 3 11.59 -6.41 7.42
CA PHE A 3 10.95 -5.52 8.39
C PHE A 3 11.86 -4.32 8.61
N LEU A 4 11.92 -3.48 7.57
CA LEU A 4 12.84 -2.35 7.53
C LEU A 4 12.35 -1.20 8.44
N HIS A 5 13.28 -0.54 9.11
CA HIS A 5 12.96 0.61 9.95
C HIS A 5 12.77 1.87 9.07
N GLU A 6 11.95 2.82 9.52
CA GLU A 6 11.65 4.03 8.73
C GLU A 6 12.85 4.95 8.53
N ASP A 7 13.90 4.85 9.34
CA ASP A 7 15.15 5.60 9.21
C ASP A 7 16.06 5.04 8.11
N GLN A 8 15.79 3.82 7.62
CA GLN A 8 16.47 3.22 6.48
C GLN A 8 15.97 3.72 5.12
N PHE A 9 14.94 4.60 5.13
CA PHE A 9 14.39 5.19 3.92
C PHE A 9 14.65 6.69 3.87
N ALA A 10 15.03 7.21 2.71
CA ALA A 10 14.96 8.63 2.42
C ALA A 10 13.50 9.11 2.52
N LYS A 11 13.30 10.32 3.03
CA LYS A 11 11.97 10.88 3.32
C LYS A 11 11.91 12.32 2.87
N ARG A 12 10.74 12.78 2.47
CA ARG A 12 10.52 14.19 2.16
C ARG A 12 10.68 15.07 3.40
N MET A 13 11.57 16.04 3.32
CA MET A 13 11.75 17.07 4.37
C MET A 13 11.01 18.36 3.97
N PRO A 14 10.48 19.17 4.90
CA PRO A 14 10.46 18.99 6.36
C PRO A 14 9.25 18.21 6.91
N LYS A 15 8.37 17.66 6.06
CA LYS A 15 7.15 16.97 6.49
C LYS A 15 7.47 15.61 7.11
N LYS A 16 7.56 15.56 8.43
CA LYS A 16 7.52 14.31 9.18
C LYS A 16 6.18 13.60 8.90
N GLY A 17 6.20 12.36 8.45
CA GLY A 17 5.01 11.52 8.52
C GLY A 17 4.47 10.92 7.22
N LEU A 18 5.09 11.16 6.08
CA LEU A 18 4.61 10.60 4.80
C LEU A 18 5.18 9.21 4.46
N ILE A 19 5.69 8.48 5.43
CA ILE A 19 6.10 7.09 5.27
C ILE A 19 5.18 6.19 6.07
N THR A 20 4.71 5.11 5.46
CA THR A 20 3.95 4.06 6.15
C THR A 20 4.81 3.44 7.23
N LYS A 21 4.33 3.50 8.48
CA LYS A 21 5.06 2.98 9.63
C LYS A 21 5.25 1.47 9.51
N ARG A 22 6.37 0.95 10.03
CA ARG A 22 6.76 -0.46 9.85
C ARG A 22 5.68 -1.45 10.32
N GLU A 23 5.01 -1.18 11.44
CA GLU A 23 3.94 -2.04 11.96
C GLU A 23 2.73 -2.06 11.01
N VAL A 24 2.40 -0.89 10.43
CA VAL A 24 1.35 -0.73 9.43
C VAL A 24 1.73 -1.47 8.16
N ARG A 25 2.96 -1.29 7.66
CA ARG A 25 3.47 -2.02 6.47
C ARG A 25 3.39 -3.53 6.66
N LEU A 26 3.87 -4.01 7.82
CA LEU A 26 3.87 -5.44 8.12
C LEU A 26 2.45 -6.04 8.01
N LEU A 27 1.47 -5.41 8.65
CA LEU A 27 0.08 -5.89 8.60
C LEU A 27 -0.53 -5.75 7.20
N SER A 28 -0.26 -4.64 6.51
CA SER A 28 -0.74 -4.43 5.14
C SER A 28 -0.17 -5.47 4.18
N LEU A 29 1.13 -5.72 4.21
CA LEU A 29 1.79 -6.73 3.38
C LEU A 29 1.33 -8.16 3.71
N ALA A 30 1.11 -8.46 4.99
CA ALA A 30 0.54 -9.74 5.41
C ALA A 30 -0.89 -9.94 4.83
N ALA A 31 -1.72 -8.88 4.87
CA ALA A 31 -3.07 -8.91 4.31
C ALA A 31 -3.09 -9.02 2.78
N MET A 32 -2.06 -8.53 2.09
CA MET A 32 -1.94 -8.62 0.63
C MET A 32 -1.70 -10.05 0.12
N GLY A 33 -1.13 -10.94 0.93
CA GLY A 33 -0.89 -12.33 0.56
C GLY A 33 0.03 -12.49 -0.65
N ILE A 34 1.08 -11.66 -0.73
CA ILE A 34 2.04 -11.63 -1.84
C ILE A 34 2.78 -12.97 -1.95
N ARG A 35 2.82 -13.52 -3.15
CA ARG A 35 3.60 -14.71 -3.51
C ARG A 35 4.89 -14.28 -4.23
N PRO A 36 5.90 -15.15 -4.32
CA PRO A 36 7.17 -14.83 -4.99
C PRO A 36 7.01 -14.39 -6.46
N ASP A 37 5.99 -14.84 -7.15
CA ASP A 37 5.70 -14.57 -8.57
C ASP A 37 4.62 -13.48 -8.78
N SER A 38 4.13 -12.85 -7.72
CA SER A 38 3.03 -11.89 -7.80
C SER A 38 3.39 -10.63 -8.56
N VAL A 39 2.42 -10.13 -9.32
CA VAL A 39 2.37 -8.74 -9.79
C VAL A 39 1.66 -7.90 -8.74
N VAL A 40 2.31 -6.83 -8.30
CA VAL A 40 1.82 -5.96 -7.22
C VAL A 40 1.68 -4.53 -7.72
N TRP A 41 0.57 -3.88 -7.37
CA TRP A 41 0.43 -2.43 -7.52
C TRP A 41 0.49 -1.75 -6.15
N ASP A 42 1.35 -0.75 -6.02
CA ASP A 42 1.45 0.16 -4.87
C ASP A 42 1.02 1.55 -5.33
N ILE A 43 -0.20 1.95 -4.97
CA ILE A 43 -0.84 3.20 -5.41
C ILE A 43 -0.70 4.25 -4.31
N GLY A 44 -0.07 5.37 -4.65
CA GLY A 44 0.36 6.39 -3.70
C GLY A 44 1.65 5.96 -2.98
N ALA A 45 2.61 5.48 -3.74
CA ALA A 45 3.83 4.82 -3.24
C ALA A 45 4.71 5.74 -2.36
N GLY A 46 4.65 7.05 -2.56
CA GLY A 46 5.42 8.02 -1.79
C GLY A 46 6.91 7.70 -1.79
N SER A 47 7.47 7.35 -0.63
CA SER A 47 8.87 6.96 -0.49
C SER A 47 9.21 5.57 -1.05
N GLY A 48 8.24 4.80 -1.50
CA GLY A 48 8.42 3.43 -1.98
C GLY A 48 8.63 2.38 -0.89
N SER A 49 8.39 2.72 0.38
CA SER A 49 8.67 1.77 1.47
C SER A 49 7.81 0.50 1.41
N VAL A 50 6.55 0.60 0.98
CA VAL A 50 5.68 -0.56 0.73
C VAL A 50 6.14 -1.30 -0.52
N SER A 51 6.42 -0.56 -1.61
CA SER A 51 6.92 -1.13 -2.87
C SER A 51 8.18 -1.98 -2.68
N ILE A 52 9.16 -1.49 -1.89
CA ILE A 52 10.42 -2.19 -1.61
C ILE A 52 10.17 -3.49 -0.87
N GLU A 53 9.41 -3.44 0.23
CA GLU A 53 9.14 -4.67 1.00
C GLU A 53 8.23 -5.64 0.22
N ALA A 54 7.29 -5.13 -0.59
CA ALA A 54 6.49 -5.96 -1.51
C ALA A 54 7.37 -6.65 -2.55
N ALA A 55 8.36 -5.94 -3.12
CA ALA A 55 9.28 -6.48 -4.12
C ALA A 55 10.20 -7.56 -3.54
N LEU A 56 10.63 -7.42 -2.29
CA LEU A 56 11.39 -8.46 -1.60
C LEU A 56 10.56 -9.73 -1.36
N LEU A 57 9.23 -9.60 -1.19
CA LEU A 57 8.31 -10.74 -1.10
C LEU A 57 8.04 -11.33 -2.49
N ALA A 58 7.78 -10.48 -3.48
CA ALA A 58 7.55 -10.86 -4.88
C ALA A 58 8.89 -11.04 -5.62
N SER A 59 9.79 -11.86 -5.10
CA SER A 59 11.20 -11.97 -5.53
C SER A 59 11.41 -12.46 -6.98
N LYS A 60 10.36 -12.98 -7.61
CA LYS A 60 10.32 -13.40 -9.03
C LYS A 60 9.18 -12.71 -9.79
N GLY A 61 8.50 -11.79 -9.12
CA GLY A 61 7.39 -11.00 -9.62
C GLY A 61 7.80 -9.57 -9.94
N LEU A 62 6.82 -8.69 -10.02
CA LEU A 62 7.00 -7.30 -10.41
C LEU A 62 6.11 -6.39 -9.55
N VAL A 63 6.64 -5.25 -9.12
CA VAL A 63 5.89 -4.22 -8.42
C VAL A 63 5.80 -2.97 -9.29
N TYR A 64 4.60 -2.41 -9.42
CA TYR A 64 4.37 -1.09 -9.99
C TYR A 64 4.12 -0.09 -8.86
N ALA A 65 5.05 0.84 -8.66
CA ALA A 65 4.97 1.92 -7.70
C ALA A 65 4.41 3.17 -8.39
N VAL A 66 3.14 3.49 -8.16
CA VAL A 66 2.46 4.62 -8.80
C VAL A 66 2.43 5.81 -7.85
N GLU A 67 2.99 6.94 -8.28
CA GLU A 67 3.07 8.16 -7.47
C GLU A 67 2.86 9.40 -8.34
N VAL A 68 2.03 10.32 -7.88
CA VAL A 68 1.68 11.56 -8.59
C VAL A 68 2.64 12.70 -8.29
N ASP A 69 3.22 12.70 -7.10
CA ASP A 69 4.17 13.74 -6.66
C ASP A 69 5.57 13.42 -7.17
N LEU A 70 6.13 14.30 -8.00
CA LEU A 70 7.46 14.10 -8.60
C LEU A 70 8.56 13.98 -7.54
N ASP A 71 8.49 14.73 -6.43
CA ASP A 71 9.44 14.57 -5.32
C ASP A 71 9.33 13.16 -4.70
N GLY A 72 8.10 12.63 -4.59
CA GLY A 72 7.86 11.25 -4.14
C GLY A 72 8.45 10.23 -5.08
N VAL A 73 8.29 10.43 -6.39
CA VAL A 73 8.88 9.58 -7.44
C VAL A 73 10.41 9.52 -7.33
N GLU A 74 11.07 10.66 -7.13
CA GLU A 74 12.52 10.72 -7.00
C GLU A 74 13.00 10.03 -5.72
N ILE A 75 12.35 10.30 -4.59
CA ILE A 75 12.66 9.64 -3.30
C ILE A 75 12.43 8.12 -3.41
N CYS A 76 11.37 7.67 -4.08
CA CYS A 76 11.13 6.25 -4.32
C CYS A 76 12.29 5.63 -5.10
N ARG A 77 12.73 6.25 -6.19
CA ARG A 77 13.88 5.77 -6.98
C ARG A 77 15.18 5.73 -6.19
N GLU A 78 15.44 6.75 -5.37
CA GLU A 78 16.60 6.79 -4.49
C GLU A 78 16.57 5.61 -3.49
N ASN A 79 15.43 5.35 -2.87
CA ASN A 79 15.27 4.24 -1.94
C ASN A 79 15.41 2.87 -2.63
N LEU A 80 14.88 2.70 -3.84
CA LEU A 80 15.07 1.47 -4.63
C LEU A 80 16.55 1.17 -4.88
N LEU A 81 17.33 2.17 -5.24
CA LEU A 81 18.77 2.04 -5.41
C LEU A 81 19.49 1.71 -4.10
N ALA A 82 19.15 2.42 -3.02
CA ALA A 82 19.76 2.22 -1.70
C ALA A 82 19.50 0.80 -1.15
N HIS A 83 18.35 0.20 -1.47
CA HIS A 83 17.98 -1.14 -1.03
C HIS A 83 18.29 -2.24 -2.05
N ALA A 84 18.95 -1.89 -3.18
CA ALA A 84 19.30 -2.81 -4.26
C ALA A 84 18.10 -3.65 -4.78
N VAL A 85 16.93 -2.98 -4.93
CA VAL A 85 15.71 -3.60 -5.45
C VAL A 85 15.56 -3.23 -6.91
N ASP A 86 15.44 -4.22 -7.79
CA ASP A 86 15.43 -4.08 -9.26
C ASP A 86 14.11 -4.51 -9.93
N ASN A 87 13.22 -5.17 -9.18
CA ASN A 87 11.92 -5.63 -9.65
C ASN A 87 10.76 -4.66 -9.32
N VAL A 88 11.06 -3.35 -9.25
CA VAL A 88 10.05 -2.28 -9.10
C VAL A 88 10.11 -1.34 -10.29
N ARG A 89 8.94 -1.05 -10.89
CA ARG A 89 8.76 -0.01 -11.90
C ARG A 89 8.05 1.18 -11.30
N VAL A 90 8.72 2.34 -11.27
CA VAL A 90 8.13 3.58 -10.76
C VAL A 90 7.39 4.28 -11.89
N ILE A 91 6.09 4.49 -11.70
CA ILE A 91 5.19 5.15 -12.63
C ILE A 91 4.85 6.53 -12.07
N ALA A 92 5.34 7.58 -12.72
CA ALA A 92 4.98 8.95 -12.39
C ALA A 92 3.62 9.28 -13.01
N GLY A 93 2.59 9.44 -12.18
CA GLY A 93 1.25 9.74 -12.68
C GLY A 93 0.17 9.59 -11.62
N ARG A 94 -1.02 10.09 -11.96
CA ARG A 94 -2.19 10.02 -11.08
C ARG A 94 -2.97 8.73 -11.36
N ALA A 95 -3.31 8.00 -10.32
CA ALA A 95 -4.30 6.93 -10.41
C ALA A 95 -5.74 7.53 -10.41
N PRO A 96 -6.68 6.94 -11.19
CA PRO A 96 -6.54 5.65 -11.88
C PRO A 96 -5.88 5.71 -13.27
N GLU A 97 -5.69 6.86 -13.89
CA GLU A 97 -5.22 6.99 -15.28
C GLU A 97 -3.84 6.33 -15.49
N ALA A 98 -2.95 6.47 -14.51
CA ALA A 98 -1.60 5.89 -14.54
C ALA A 98 -1.57 4.34 -14.41
N LEU A 99 -2.72 3.71 -14.15
CA LEU A 99 -2.85 2.25 -14.09
C LEU A 99 -3.08 1.62 -15.46
N ALA A 100 -3.40 2.45 -16.48
CA ALA A 100 -3.68 1.96 -17.82
C ALA A 100 -2.46 1.29 -18.45
N GLY A 101 -2.65 0.07 -18.96
CA GLY A 101 -1.60 -0.71 -19.63
C GLY A 101 -0.60 -1.40 -18.69
N LEU A 102 -0.79 -1.32 -17.39
CA LEU A 102 -0.03 -2.12 -16.44
C LEU A 102 -0.50 -3.59 -16.50
N GLU A 103 0.39 -4.51 -16.13
CA GLU A 103 0.06 -5.91 -16.00
C GLU A 103 -0.95 -6.12 -14.87
N ALA A 104 -1.97 -6.98 -15.09
CA ALA A 104 -3.03 -7.24 -14.12
C ALA A 104 -2.47 -7.76 -12.79
N PRO A 105 -2.83 -7.12 -11.65
CA PRO A 105 -2.18 -7.42 -10.38
C PRO A 105 -2.79 -8.63 -9.66
N ASP A 106 -1.96 -9.34 -8.91
CA ASP A 106 -2.37 -10.33 -7.90
C ASP A 106 -2.69 -9.67 -6.55
N ALA A 107 -2.00 -8.57 -6.24
CA ALA A 107 -2.19 -7.82 -5.01
C ALA A 107 -2.05 -6.32 -5.27
N VAL A 108 -2.89 -5.54 -4.60
CA VAL A 108 -2.88 -4.08 -4.69
C VAL A 108 -2.87 -3.48 -3.29
N PHE A 109 -2.03 -2.48 -3.12
CA PHE A 109 -2.01 -1.61 -1.96
C PHE A 109 -2.40 -0.19 -2.36
N ILE A 110 -3.29 0.45 -1.60
CA ILE A 110 -3.62 1.88 -1.75
C ILE A 110 -3.21 2.59 -0.46
N GLY A 111 -2.14 3.38 -0.55
CA GLY A 111 -1.63 4.21 0.55
C GLY A 111 -2.12 5.66 0.50
N GLY A 112 -2.63 6.10 -0.66
CA GLY A 112 -3.19 7.43 -0.86
C GLY A 112 -3.89 7.55 -2.21
N SER A 113 -5.04 8.26 -2.24
CA SER A 113 -5.91 8.37 -3.42
C SER A 113 -5.97 9.79 -4.01
N LYS A 114 -5.54 10.81 -3.25
CA LYS A 114 -5.69 12.21 -3.63
C LYS A 114 -7.12 12.60 -4.02
N GLY A 115 -8.12 11.99 -3.37
CA GLY A 115 -9.55 12.27 -3.58
C GLY A 115 -10.20 11.47 -4.70
N SER A 116 -9.57 10.41 -5.21
CA SER A 116 -10.11 9.53 -6.26
C SER A 116 -10.26 8.08 -5.78
N MET A 117 -10.61 7.89 -4.50
CA MET A 117 -10.63 6.54 -3.89
C MET A 117 -11.64 5.62 -4.60
N GLU A 118 -12.85 6.11 -4.87
CA GLU A 118 -13.91 5.31 -5.51
C GLU A 118 -13.47 4.86 -6.90
N GLU A 119 -13.00 5.79 -7.74
CA GLU A 119 -12.56 5.50 -9.11
C GLU A 119 -11.35 4.54 -9.14
N ILE A 120 -10.42 4.71 -8.20
CA ILE A 120 -9.26 3.80 -8.08
C ILE A 120 -9.72 2.40 -7.69
N ILE A 121 -10.60 2.26 -6.69
CA ILE A 121 -11.14 0.97 -6.28
C ILE A 121 -11.87 0.30 -7.44
N ASP A 122 -12.64 1.07 -8.22
CA ASP A 122 -13.37 0.56 -9.38
C ASP A 122 -12.42 -0.05 -10.41
N VAL A 123 -11.42 0.70 -10.83
CA VAL A 123 -10.41 0.22 -11.79
C VAL A 123 -9.64 -0.97 -11.23
N VAL A 124 -9.18 -0.88 -9.97
CA VAL A 124 -8.43 -1.96 -9.32
C VAL A 124 -9.25 -3.25 -9.28
N MET A 125 -10.52 -3.20 -8.86
CA MET A 125 -11.35 -4.40 -8.75
C MET A 125 -11.66 -5.03 -10.11
N ASP A 126 -11.68 -4.23 -11.18
CA ASP A 126 -11.86 -4.76 -12.53
C ASP A 126 -10.60 -5.51 -13.01
N TRP A 127 -9.41 -4.98 -12.73
CA TRP A 127 -8.13 -5.54 -13.20
C TRP A 127 -7.52 -6.59 -12.27
N LEU A 128 -7.84 -6.56 -10.98
CA LEU A 128 -7.32 -7.51 -9.99
C LEU A 128 -7.60 -8.94 -10.43
N GLN A 129 -6.61 -9.80 -10.36
CA GLN A 129 -6.76 -11.22 -10.71
C GLN A 129 -7.81 -11.91 -9.82
N PRO A 130 -8.53 -12.93 -10.32
CA PRO A 130 -9.39 -13.76 -9.48
C PRO A 130 -8.61 -14.34 -8.29
N GLY A 131 -9.15 -14.18 -7.08
CA GLY A 131 -8.45 -14.56 -5.84
C GLY A 131 -7.40 -13.56 -5.36
N GLY A 132 -7.12 -12.51 -6.15
CA GLY A 132 -6.22 -11.42 -5.77
C GLY A 132 -6.75 -10.59 -4.61
N ARG A 133 -5.88 -9.80 -4.01
CA ARG A 133 -6.19 -9.04 -2.79
C ARG A 133 -5.97 -7.54 -2.96
N LEU A 134 -6.92 -6.75 -2.49
CA LEU A 134 -6.82 -5.30 -2.33
C LEU A 134 -6.68 -4.96 -0.85
N VAL A 135 -5.69 -4.14 -0.52
CA VAL A 135 -5.49 -3.57 0.82
C VAL A 135 -5.48 -2.05 0.72
N VAL A 136 -6.28 -1.38 1.55
CA VAL A 136 -6.35 0.08 1.60
C VAL A 136 -6.05 0.55 3.01
N ASN A 137 -5.14 1.51 3.14
CA ASN A 137 -4.85 2.17 4.39
C ASN A 137 -5.57 3.54 4.45
N ALA A 138 -6.39 3.75 5.47
CA ALA A 138 -7.14 4.98 5.68
C ALA A 138 -6.90 5.55 7.09
N ILE A 139 -6.56 6.84 7.14
CA ILE A 139 -6.24 7.57 8.39
C ILE A 139 -7.37 8.55 8.74
N THR A 140 -7.94 9.24 7.76
CA THR A 140 -9.01 10.22 7.97
C THR A 140 -10.38 9.57 7.95
N LEU A 141 -11.34 10.17 8.66
CA LEU A 141 -12.73 9.68 8.68
C LEU A 141 -13.35 9.68 7.28
N GLU A 142 -13.01 10.68 6.45
CA GLU A 142 -13.46 10.78 5.07
C GLU A 142 -12.96 9.59 4.24
N ASN A 143 -11.65 9.32 4.27
CA ASN A 143 -11.07 8.19 3.54
C ASN A 143 -11.61 6.84 4.04
N VAL A 144 -11.83 6.71 5.35
CA VAL A 144 -12.45 5.51 5.93
C VAL A 144 -13.86 5.31 5.40
N ALA A 145 -14.68 6.37 5.42
CA ALA A 145 -16.07 6.30 4.95
C ALA A 145 -16.13 6.02 3.44
N GLU A 146 -15.32 6.73 2.64
CA GLU A 146 -15.26 6.57 1.20
C GLU A 146 -14.81 5.14 0.81
N THR A 147 -13.73 4.63 1.43
CA THR A 147 -13.25 3.28 1.19
C THR A 147 -14.31 2.23 1.51
N TYR A 148 -14.94 2.33 2.70
CA TYR A 148 -15.97 1.39 3.10
C TYR A 148 -17.16 1.41 2.14
N GLN A 149 -17.66 2.59 1.80
CA GLN A 149 -18.81 2.75 0.91
C GLN A 149 -18.52 2.23 -0.51
N SER A 150 -17.34 2.55 -1.06
CA SER A 150 -16.94 2.10 -2.40
C SER A 150 -16.87 0.58 -2.50
N LEU A 151 -16.30 -0.08 -1.48
CA LEU A 151 -16.27 -1.56 -1.41
C LEU A 151 -17.68 -2.14 -1.28
N ARG A 152 -18.52 -1.54 -0.43
CA ARG A 152 -19.92 -2.00 -0.23
C ARG A 152 -20.79 -1.82 -1.47
N LYS A 153 -20.63 -0.74 -2.24
CA LYS A 153 -21.32 -0.53 -3.52
C LYS A 153 -21.05 -1.69 -4.51
N ARG A 154 -19.85 -2.28 -4.46
CA ARG A 154 -19.47 -3.45 -5.27
C ARG A 154 -19.88 -4.80 -4.65
N GLY A 155 -20.65 -4.79 -3.58
CA GLY A 155 -21.08 -6.01 -2.89
C GLY A 155 -19.97 -6.70 -2.07
N LEU A 156 -18.82 -6.03 -1.89
CA LEU A 156 -17.70 -6.58 -1.13
C LEU A 156 -17.87 -6.28 0.36
N VAL A 157 -17.43 -7.22 1.20
CA VAL A 157 -17.39 -7.06 2.66
C VAL A 157 -15.91 -7.07 3.07
N PRO A 158 -15.33 -5.91 3.39
CA PRO A 158 -13.94 -5.86 3.80
C PRO A 158 -13.75 -6.43 5.21
N GLU A 159 -12.61 -7.10 5.41
CA GLU A 159 -12.01 -7.22 6.73
C GLU A 159 -11.42 -5.87 7.10
N VAL A 160 -11.75 -5.33 8.28
CA VAL A 160 -11.28 -4.02 8.72
C VAL A 160 -10.55 -4.16 10.04
N THR A 161 -9.28 -3.80 10.06
CA THR A 161 -8.44 -3.77 11.26
C THR A 161 -8.14 -2.33 11.64
N LEU A 162 -8.49 -1.92 12.87
CA LEU A 162 -8.01 -0.67 13.46
C LEU A 162 -6.69 -0.95 14.19
N LEU A 163 -5.61 -0.36 13.70
CA LEU A 163 -4.29 -0.47 14.31
C LEU A 163 -3.94 0.81 15.07
N GLN A 164 -3.61 0.65 16.35
CA GLN A 164 -3.06 1.69 17.21
C GLN A 164 -1.69 1.26 17.70
N VAL A 165 -0.68 2.10 17.49
CA VAL A 165 0.71 1.83 17.89
C VAL A 165 1.19 2.97 18.77
N SER A 166 1.83 2.61 19.88
CA SER A 166 2.59 3.56 20.70
C SER A 166 4.02 3.06 20.84
N ARG A 167 4.97 3.96 20.67
CA ARG A 167 6.40 3.65 20.83
C ARG A 167 6.96 4.38 22.03
N ALA A 168 7.88 3.75 22.75
CA ALA A 168 8.58 4.39 23.84
C ALA A 168 9.65 5.34 23.27
N GLU A 169 9.53 6.61 23.63
CA GLU A 169 10.45 7.68 23.21
C GLU A 169 11.13 8.31 24.43
N PRO A 170 12.42 8.69 24.33
CA PRO A 170 13.14 9.35 25.41
C PRO A 170 12.49 10.67 25.81
N LEU A 171 12.32 10.88 27.11
CA LEU A 171 11.91 12.14 27.71
C LEU A 171 12.81 12.41 28.93
N ALA A 172 13.84 13.23 28.78
CA ALA A 172 14.90 13.46 29.78
C ALA A 172 15.52 12.11 30.26
N HIS A 173 15.29 11.70 31.50
CA HIS A 173 15.81 10.47 32.09
C HIS A 173 14.80 9.30 32.06
N TYR A 174 13.65 9.49 31.43
CA TYR A 174 12.55 8.52 31.37
C TYR A 174 12.24 8.12 29.93
N LEU A 175 11.44 7.07 29.79
CA LEU A 175 10.77 6.71 28.55
C LEU A 175 9.28 7.00 28.71
N ARG A 176 8.70 7.64 27.70
CA ARG A 176 7.22 7.79 27.62
C ARG A 176 6.71 7.13 26.36
N TYR A 177 5.47 6.67 26.37
CA TYR A 177 4.81 6.25 25.15
C TYR A 177 4.33 7.46 24.35
N GLU A 178 4.70 7.49 23.08
CA GLU A 178 4.16 8.42 22.08
C GLU A 178 3.29 7.64 21.11
N ALA A 179 2.00 8.02 21.01
CA ALA A 179 1.06 7.37 20.14
C ALA A 179 1.25 7.83 18.69
N LEU A 180 1.27 6.87 17.77
CA LEU A 180 1.12 7.13 16.35
C LEU A 180 -0.35 7.33 16.00
N ASN A 181 -0.64 8.01 14.89
CA ASN A 181 -2.02 8.15 14.42
C ASN A 181 -2.63 6.76 14.20
N PRO A 182 -3.84 6.52 14.71
CA PRO A 182 -4.59 5.30 14.40
C PRO A 182 -4.79 5.18 12.88
N ILE A 183 -4.78 3.96 12.38
CA ILE A 183 -5.00 3.69 10.97
C ILE A 183 -5.95 2.52 10.81
N GLN A 184 -6.87 2.62 9.87
CA GLN A 184 -7.72 1.50 9.47
C GLN A 184 -7.14 0.85 8.22
N ILE A 185 -7.00 -0.47 8.29
CA ILE A 185 -6.53 -1.33 7.21
C ILE A 185 -7.75 -2.10 6.72
N PHE A 186 -8.17 -1.83 5.49
CA PHE A 186 -9.23 -2.55 4.80
C PHE A 186 -8.59 -3.61 3.92
N ALA A 187 -9.06 -4.85 4.01
CA ALA A 187 -8.61 -5.93 3.14
C ALA A 187 -9.82 -6.63 2.52
N VAL A 188 -9.77 -6.84 1.21
CA VAL A 188 -10.75 -7.63 0.46
C VAL A 188 -10.04 -8.58 -0.48
N GLN A 189 -10.67 -9.72 -0.74
CA GLN A 189 -10.24 -10.66 -1.77
C GLN A 189 -11.26 -10.66 -2.90
N LYS A 190 -10.78 -10.53 -4.15
CA LYS A 190 -11.64 -10.74 -5.31
C LYS A 190 -12.06 -12.20 -5.37
N PRO A 191 -13.37 -12.51 -5.53
CA PRO A 191 -13.81 -13.89 -5.63
C PRO A 191 -13.02 -14.66 -6.69
N SER A 192 -12.59 -15.87 -6.37
CA SER A 192 -12.04 -16.77 -7.37
C SER A 192 -13.16 -17.10 -8.36
N GLN A 193 -12.85 -17.17 -9.65
CA GLN A 193 -13.79 -17.75 -10.60
C GLN A 193 -13.94 -19.25 -10.25
N THR A 194 -14.85 -19.56 -9.36
CA THR A 194 -15.33 -20.93 -9.20
C THR A 194 -16.00 -21.26 -10.52
N GLY A 195 -15.46 -22.21 -11.26
CA GLY A 195 -16.11 -22.72 -12.45
C GLY A 195 -17.56 -23.04 -12.11
N ALA A 196 -18.49 -22.54 -12.90
CA ALA A 196 -19.85 -23.04 -12.88
C ALA A 196 -19.77 -24.55 -13.13
N VAL A 197 -19.86 -25.31 -12.05
CA VAL A 197 -20.15 -26.74 -12.16
C VAL A 197 -21.61 -26.78 -12.51
N SER A 198 -21.84 -27.00 -13.79
CA SER A 198 -23.13 -27.32 -14.39
C SER A 198 -23.69 -28.65 -13.85
#